data_08f4548f26c3bb2225b2b2453dbf5c9f
#
_entry.id   08f4548f26c3bb2225b2b2453dbf5c9f
#
_cell.length_a   1.000
_cell.length_b   1.000
_cell.length_c   1.000
_cell.angle_alpha   90.00
_cell.angle_beta   90.00
_cell.angle_gamma   90.00
#
_symmetry.space_group_name_H-M   'P 1'
#
loop_
_entity.id
_entity.type
_entity.pdbx_description
1 polymer ?
#
loop_
_entity_poly.entity_id
_entity_poly.type
_entity_poly.pdbx_seq_one_letter_code
_entity_poly.pdbx_strand_id
1 'polypeptide(L)'
;MKVIRFKNIIQKFLLGNASKEEEEVLNKFEKRLLAYNSERVFTRTPAEEIRQELSKRIVKATRKRVSLTYRWTAAAVLLIVISVGSWWLIPMETPKVATATPIEWQEVSTRKGETCKVHLTDGSVVTLNGESSLLYPTSFSETVRKVRLIGEAFFEVTPNPNKPFVVETEQLSTEVLGTSFNIEAYAIQENIKVTLATGKVRVKAVGQEFILAPSEQAVYQKEKSEIYTQQVDVSLYTDWKEGILHFDGSSLIAVAAQIEKFYGIPVQLKVKDAEHYYISGTFVKEPLEVVLKQLSFINEELMYEYIGGKVLITHKK
;
A
#
# COMPACT_ATOMS: atom_id res chain seq x y z
N MET A 1 68.94 30.38 -17.99
CA MET A 1 68.17 29.57 -18.93
C MET A 1 68.93 28.35 -19.54
N LYS A 2 70.23 28.44 -19.76
CA LYS A 2 71.04 27.32 -20.38
C LYS A 2 71.25 26.13 -19.45
N VAL A 3 71.40 26.31 -18.13
CA VAL A 3 71.66 25.24 -17.16
C VAL A 3 70.48 24.32 -16.92
N ILE A 4 69.24 24.87 -16.88
CA ILE A 4 68.03 24.10 -16.67
C ILE A 4 67.73 23.20 -17.86
N ARG A 5 67.98 23.66 -19.08
CA ARG A 5 67.77 22.91 -20.30
C ARG A 5 68.75 21.72 -20.40
N PHE A 6 70.01 21.87 -19.97
CA PHE A 6 71.02 20.82 -19.97
C PHE A 6 70.70 19.76 -18.90
N LYS A 7 70.22 20.11 -17.74
CA LYS A 7 69.78 19.17 -16.69
C LYS A 7 68.64 18.27 -17.19
N ASN A 8 67.69 18.83 -17.92
CA ASN A 8 66.58 18.04 -18.50
C ASN A 8 67.04 17.07 -19.57
N ILE A 9 68.07 17.41 -20.37
CA ILE A 9 68.65 16.52 -21.38
C ILE A 9 69.35 15.32 -20.72
N ILE A 10 70.11 15.56 -19.62
CA ILE A 10 70.71 14.46 -18.86
C ILE A 10 69.67 13.57 -18.24
N GLN A 11 68.58 14.14 -17.71
CA GLN A 11 67.52 13.33 -17.09
C GLN A 11 66.76 12.45 -18.12
N LYS A 12 66.52 12.96 -19.33
CA LYS A 12 65.97 12.20 -20.43
C LYS A 12 66.91 11.10 -20.92
N PHE A 13 68.19 11.35 -20.96
CA PHE A 13 69.19 10.37 -21.34
C PHE A 13 69.26 9.21 -20.33
N LEU A 14 69.26 9.52 -19.02
CA LEU A 14 69.26 8.48 -17.97
C LEU A 14 67.96 7.68 -17.93
N LEU A 15 66.85 8.16 -18.47
CA LEU A 15 65.58 7.46 -18.59
C LEU A 15 65.41 6.77 -19.94
N GLY A 16 66.40 6.82 -20.84
CA GLY A 16 66.32 6.16 -22.15
C GLY A 16 65.43 6.86 -23.19
N ASN A 17 65.02 8.11 -22.90
CA ASN A 17 64.07 8.88 -23.70
C ASN A 17 64.71 10.09 -24.42
N ALA A 18 66.04 10.13 -24.56
CA ALA A 18 66.72 11.22 -25.24
C ALA A 18 66.62 11.08 -26.77
N SER A 19 66.42 12.18 -27.48
CA SER A 19 66.45 12.20 -28.93
C SER A 19 67.89 12.16 -29.44
N LYS A 20 68.08 11.70 -30.69
CA LYS A 20 69.44 11.65 -31.34
C LYS A 20 70.17 12.98 -31.29
N GLU A 21 69.47 14.10 -31.37
CA GLU A 21 70.02 15.45 -31.29
C GLU A 21 70.44 15.80 -29.83
N GLU A 22 69.69 15.35 -28.81
CA GLU A 22 70.03 15.49 -27.41
C GLU A 22 71.24 14.66 -27.00
N GLU A 23 71.39 13.45 -27.55
CA GLU A 23 72.55 12.57 -27.38
C GLU A 23 73.84 13.18 -28.01
N GLU A 24 73.70 13.80 -29.17
CA GLU A 24 74.82 14.46 -29.82
C GLU A 24 75.36 15.64 -29.02
N VAL A 25 74.45 16.39 -28.35
CA VAL A 25 74.82 17.48 -27.42
C VAL A 25 75.59 16.92 -26.22
N LEU A 26 75.17 15.77 -25.66
CA LEU A 26 75.87 15.14 -24.54
C LEU A 26 77.25 14.58 -24.98
N ASN A 27 77.36 13.94 -26.12
CA ASN A 27 78.59 13.50 -26.64
C ASN A 27 79.62 14.62 -26.94
N LYS A 28 79.14 15.74 -27.47
CA LYS A 28 79.97 16.96 -27.64
C LYS A 28 80.44 17.53 -26.30
N PHE A 29 79.60 17.50 -25.27
CA PHE A 29 79.96 17.95 -23.94
C PHE A 29 80.99 17.01 -23.30
N GLU A 30 80.81 15.69 -23.41
CA GLU A 30 81.77 14.69 -22.92
C GLU A 30 83.09 14.82 -23.57
N LYS A 31 83.19 14.94 -24.89
CA LYS A 31 84.47 15.17 -25.61
C LYS A 31 85.15 16.47 -25.15
N ARG A 32 84.43 17.53 -24.85
CA ARG A 32 85.01 18.76 -24.30
C ARG A 32 85.47 18.65 -22.86
N LEU A 33 84.78 17.87 -22.02
CA LEU A 33 85.24 17.54 -20.67
C LEU A 33 86.52 16.68 -20.66
N LEU A 34 86.60 15.69 -21.53
CA LEU A 34 87.79 14.86 -21.67
C LEU A 34 89.03 15.67 -22.19
N ALA A 35 88.78 16.57 -23.14
CA ALA A 35 89.85 17.46 -23.64
C ALA A 35 90.28 18.46 -22.59
N TYR A 36 89.37 18.95 -21.72
CA TYR A 36 89.70 19.90 -20.63
C TYR A 36 90.50 19.23 -19.49
N ASN A 37 90.28 17.97 -19.22
CA ASN A 37 90.99 17.18 -18.15
C ASN A 37 92.32 16.60 -18.58
N SER A 38 92.73 16.63 -19.87
CA SER A 38 94.02 16.10 -20.32
C SER A 38 95.16 17.01 -20.01
N GLU A 39 94.97 18.26 -19.59
CA GLU A 39 96.07 19.21 -19.26
C GLU A 39 96.35 19.40 -17.76
N ARG A 40 95.66 18.71 -16.84
CA ARG A 40 95.98 18.73 -15.42
C ARG A 40 96.54 17.45 -14.92
N VAL A 41 97.85 17.45 -14.74
CA VAL A 41 98.72 16.40 -14.18
C VAL A 41 98.15 15.87 -12.90
N PHE A 42 97.77 14.60 -12.88
CA PHE A 42 97.49 13.85 -11.66
C PHE A 42 98.74 13.71 -10.84
N THR A 43 98.95 14.49 -9.83
CA THR A 43 99.87 14.18 -8.73
C THR A 43 99.19 13.06 -7.93
N ARG A 44 99.98 11.94 -7.82
CA ARG A 44 99.56 10.69 -7.17
C ARG A 44 99.07 10.88 -5.77
N THR A 45 97.77 10.73 -5.56
CA THR A 45 97.16 10.37 -4.26
C THR A 45 96.78 8.89 -4.35
N PRO A 46 97.07 8.05 -3.31
CA PRO A 46 96.80 6.61 -3.37
C PRO A 46 95.29 6.40 -3.54
N ALA A 47 94.95 5.48 -4.45
CA ALA A 47 93.55 5.18 -4.81
C ALA A 47 92.72 4.74 -3.63
N GLU A 48 93.29 4.34 -2.52
CA GLU A 48 92.57 3.96 -1.29
C GLU A 48 92.07 5.14 -0.49
N GLU A 49 92.77 6.29 -0.44
CA GLU A 49 92.23 7.49 0.22
C GLU A 49 91.03 8.04 -0.49
N ILE A 50 91.06 8.05 -1.82
CA ILE A 50 89.92 8.49 -2.61
C ILE A 50 88.73 7.52 -2.42
N ARG A 51 89.03 6.23 -2.31
CA ARG A 51 87.93 5.25 -2.03
C ARG A 51 87.34 5.39 -0.65
N GLN A 52 88.14 5.66 0.37
CA GLN A 52 87.61 5.93 1.73
C GLN A 52 86.86 7.27 1.83
N GLU A 53 87.32 8.34 1.17
CA GLU A 53 86.65 9.62 1.12
C GLU A 53 85.29 9.54 0.36
N LEU A 54 85.28 8.78 -0.78
CA LEU A 54 84.06 8.56 -1.53
C LEU A 54 83.08 7.68 -0.75
N SER A 55 83.56 6.66 -0.03
CA SER A 55 82.66 5.81 0.76
C SER A 55 82.07 6.57 1.92
N LYS A 56 82.85 7.43 2.59
CA LYS A 56 82.28 8.33 3.67
C LYS A 56 81.28 9.34 3.14
N ARG A 57 81.45 9.84 1.93
CA ARG A 57 80.49 10.78 1.29
C ARG A 57 79.28 10.07 0.80
N ILE A 58 79.36 8.86 0.29
CA ILE A 58 78.23 8.04 -0.14
C ILE A 58 77.39 7.64 1.08
N VAL A 59 78.02 7.21 2.19
CA VAL A 59 77.28 6.81 3.39
C VAL A 59 76.61 8.02 4.05
N LYS A 60 77.20 9.25 3.95
CA LYS A 60 76.56 10.48 4.40
C LYS A 60 75.42 10.96 3.50
N ALA A 61 75.49 10.67 2.19
CA ALA A 61 74.41 11.04 1.24
C ALA A 61 73.25 10.07 1.26
N THR A 62 73.42 8.80 1.68
CA THR A 62 72.37 7.81 1.75
C THR A 62 71.60 7.80 3.07
N ARG A 63 72.06 8.55 4.11
CA ARG A 63 71.16 8.88 5.22
C ARG A 63 70.13 9.93 4.75
N LYS A 64 69.21 9.51 3.87
CA LYS A 64 67.96 10.25 3.68
C LYS A 64 67.33 10.41 5.05
N ARG A 65 67.32 11.60 5.58
CA ARG A 65 66.38 11.98 6.62
C ARG A 65 65.01 11.71 6.02
N VAL A 66 64.39 10.60 6.46
CA VAL A 66 62.98 10.40 6.19
C VAL A 66 62.30 11.67 6.73
N SER A 67 61.93 12.56 5.84
CA SER A 67 61.34 13.86 6.21
C SER A 67 60.13 13.56 7.10
N LEU A 68 59.98 14.36 8.12
CA LEU A 68 58.87 14.26 9.06
C LEU A 68 57.53 14.24 8.30
N THR A 69 57.48 14.86 7.11
CA THR A 69 56.35 14.83 6.16
C THR A 69 55.99 13.42 5.69
N TYR A 70 56.94 12.52 5.41
CA TYR A 70 56.69 11.15 4.99
C TYR A 70 56.05 10.32 6.12
N ARG A 71 56.39 10.59 7.37
CA ARG A 71 55.79 9.95 8.54
C ARG A 71 54.31 10.39 8.71
N TRP A 72 54.00 11.63 8.41
CA TRP A 72 52.67 12.17 8.45
C TRP A 72 51.79 11.66 7.28
N THR A 73 52.35 11.51 6.08
CA THR A 73 51.63 10.92 4.94
C THR A 73 51.36 9.43 5.14
N ALA A 74 52.28 8.67 5.70
CA ALA A 74 52.07 7.27 6.05
C ALA A 74 50.95 7.12 7.13
N ALA A 75 50.92 8.00 8.14
CA ALA A 75 49.87 8.03 9.15
C ALA A 75 48.51 8.39 8.56
N ALA A 76 48.46 9.35 7.61
CA ALA A 76 47.22 9.75 6.94
C ALA A 76 46.63 8.59 6.06
N VAL A 77 47.51 7.89 5.31
CA VAL A 77 47.10 6.74 4.53
C VAL A 77 46.56 5.61 5.43
N LEU A 78 47.21 5.39 6.58
CA LEU A 78 46.77 4.35 7.53
C LEU A 78 45.39 4.70 8.15
N LEU A 79 45.14 5.96 8.46
CA LEU A 79 43.85 6.43 8.93
C LEU A 79 42.77 6.30 7.85
N ILE A 80 43.09 6.57 6.58
CA ILE A 80 42.14 6.38 5.47
C ILE A 80 41.80 4.89 5.29
N VAL A 81 42.81 4.01 5.35
CA VAL A 81 42.58 2.56 5.25
C VAL A 81 41.75 2.04 6.42
N ILE A 82 42.00 2.53 7.64
CA ILE A 82 41.20 2.18 8.81
C ILE A 82 39.76 2.72 8.69
N SER A 83 39.59 3.96 8.20
CA SER A 83 38.24 4.54 8.04
C SER A 83 37.43 3.84 6.94
N VAL A 84 38.06 3.48 5.82
CA VAL A 84 37.44 2.71 4.74
C VAL A 84 37.17 1.28 5.20
N GLY A 85 38.11 0.67 5.92
CA GLY A 85 37.95 -0.67 6.49
C GLY A 85 36.87 -0.74 7.57
N SER A 86 36.76 0.31 8.43
CA SER A 86 35.68 0.38 9.43
C SER A 86 34.31 0.61 8.79
N TRP A 87 34.23 1.31 7.65
CA TRP A 87 32.96 1.44 6.91
C TRP A 87 32.48 0.10 6.36
N TRP A 88 33.43 -0.78 5.93
CA TRP A 88 33.10 -2.13 5.49
C TRP A 88 32.74 -3.09 6.64
N LEU A 89 33.20 -2.80 7.85
CA LEU A 89 32.91 -3.56 9.06
C LEU A 89 31.67 -3.04 9.83
N ILE A 90 31.12 -1.86 9.46
CA ILE A 90 29.81 -1.43 9.96
C ILE A 90 28.81 -2.43 9.33
N PRO A 91 28.19 -3.34 10.11
CA PRO A 91 27.14 -4.16 9.57
C PRO A 91 26.10 -3.19 9.01
N MET A 92 25.88 -3.15 7.70
CA MET A 92 24.67 -2.59 7.14
C MET A 92 23.57 -3.39 7.84
N GLU A 93 22.95 -2.80 8.88
CA GLU A 93 21.68 -3.29 9.34
C GLU A 93 20.77 -3.22 8.11
N THR A 94 20.63 -4.35 7.43
CA THR A 94 19.56 -4.51 6.46
C THR A 94 18.32 -4.04 7.22
N PRO A 95 17.58 -3.03 6.72
CA PRO A 95 16.35 -2.63 7.37
C PRO A 95 15.61 -3.95 7.58
N LYS A 96 15.38 -4.34 8.86
CA LYS A 96 14.48 -5.44 9.16
C LYS A 96 13.22 -5.05 8.41
N VAL A 97 13.03 -5.66 7.23
CA VAL A 97 11.71 -5.68 6.62
C VAL A 97 10.87 -6.23 7.74
N ALA A 98 10.11 -5.34 8.39
CA ALA A 98 9.15 -5.75 9.39
C ALA A 98 8.37 -6.84 8.66
N THR A 99 8.59 -8.08 9.02
CA THR A 99 7.78 -9.21 8.56
C THR A 99 6.40 -8.79 8.98
N ALA A 100 5.63 -8.25 8.01
CA ALA A 100 4.24 -7.92 8.23
C ALA A 100 3.64 -9.22 8.77
N THR A 101 3.29 -9.22 10.04
CA THR A 101 2.54 -10.34 10.64
C THR A 101 1.40 -10.61 9.67
N PRO A 102 1.24 -11.85 9.19
CA PRO A 102 0.17 -12.15 8.24
C PRO A 102 -1.13 -11.67 8.89
N ILE A 103 -1.84 -10.79 8.19
CA ILE A 103 -3.13 -10.27 8.65
C ILE A 103 -4.07 -11.47 8.69
N GLU A 104 -4.45 -11.86 9.87
CA GLU A 104 -5.43 -12.92 10.07
C GLU A 104 -6.83 -12.35 9.81
N TRP A 105 -7.57 -12.99 8.91
CA TRP A 105 -8.93 -12.59 8.56
C TRP A 105 -9.93 -13.44 9.32
N GLN A 106 -10.99 -12.80 9.79
CA GLN A 106 -12.13 -13.43 10.47
C GLN A 106 -13.37 -13.25 9.62
N GLU A 107 -14.23 -14.25 9.61
CA GLU A 107 -15.52 -14.21 8.94
C GLU A 107 -16.64 -14.40 9.94
N VAL A 108 -17.66 -13.54 9.83
CA VAL A 108 -18.93 -13.64 10.56
C VAL A 108 -20.04 -13.70 9.54
N SER A 109 -20.92 -14.69 9.65
CA SER A 109 -22.07 -14.88 8.75
C SER A 109 -23.37 -15.02 9.53
N THR A 110 -24.47 -14.63 8.91
CA THR A 110 -25.83 -14.71 9.43
C THR A 110 -26.68 -15.63 8.57
N ARG A 111 -27.63 -16.30 9.20
CA ARG A 111 -28.69 -17.07 8.52
C ARG A 111 -29.88 -16.18 8.16
N LYS A 112 -30.82 -16.70 7.38
CA LYS A 112 -32.11 -16.04 7.14
C LYS A 112 -32.78 -15.66 8.46
N GLY A 113 -33.29 -14.44 8.56
CA GLY A 113 -33.97 -13.94 9.74
C GLY A 113 -33.06 -13.66 10.94
N GLU A 114 -31.74 -13.81 10.78
CA GLU A 114 -30.76 -13.52 11.81
C GLU A 114 -30.09 -12.17 11.54
N THR A 115 -29.90 -11.36 12.58
CA THR A 115 -29.07 -10.17 12.53
C THR A 115 -27.94 -10.28 13.54
N CYS A 116 -26.75 -9.77 13.20
CA CYS A 116 -25.59 -9.83 14.08
C CYS A 116 -24.85 -8.48 14.12
N LYS A 117 -24.48 -8.03 15.32
CA LYS A 117 -23.60 -6.85 15.49
C LYS A 117 -22.16 -7.27 15.68
N VAL A 118 -21.28 -6.75 14.83
CA VAL A 118 -19.84 -6.99 14.87
C VAL A 118 -19.14 -5.71 15.28
N HIS A 119 -18.37 -5.74 16.37
CA HIS A 119 -17.52 -4.63 16.80
C HIS A 119 -16.12 -4.82 16.24
N LEU A 120 -15.68 -3.87 15.43
CA LEU A 120 -14.36 -3.89 14.81
C LEU A 120 -13.32 -3.23 15.75
N THR A 121 -12.04 -3.53 15.52
CA THR A 121 -10.93 -3.07 16.35
C THR A 121 -10.67 -1.57 16.31
N ASP A 122 -11.22 -0.86 15.31
CA ASP A 122 -11.17 0.61 15.19
C ASP A 122 -12.33 1.33 15.89
N GLY A 123 -13.20 0.58 16.57
CA GLY A 123 -14.40 1.08 17.24
C GLY A 123 -15.62 1.23 16.30
N SER A 124 -15.48 0.89 15.01
CA SER A 124 -16.62 0.83 14.09
C SER A 124 -17.54 -0.33 14.43
N VAL A 125 -18.84 -0.16 14.18
CA VAL A 125 -19.86 -1.19 14.39
C VAL A 125 -20.50 -1.54 13.06
N VAL A 126 -20.62 -2.84 12.78
CA VAL A 126 -21.31 -3.35 11.59
C VAL A 126 -22.47 -4.22 12.03
N THR A 127 -23.67 -3.87 11.61
CA THR A 127 -24.87 -4.71 11.81
C THR A 127 -25.12 -5.47 10.51
N LEU A 128 -24.99 -6.81 10.56
CA LEU A 128 -25.29 -7.70 9.43
C LEU A 128 -26.77 -8.05 9.40
N ASN A 129 -27.39 -7.99 8.22
CA ASN A 129 -28.72 -8.50 7.99
C ASN A 129 -28.69 -10.02 7.67
N GLY A 130 -29.83 -10.65 7.51
CA GLY A 130 -29.95 -12.06 7.17
C GLY A 130 -29.21 -12.45 5.89
N GLU A 131 -28.67 -13.66 5.81
CA GLU A 131 -27.91 -14.20 4.66
C GLU A 131 -26.72 -13.34 4.24
N SER A 132 -26.00 -12.78 5.21
CA SER A 132 -24.89 -11.88 4.96
C SER A 132 -23.60 -12.42 5.58
N SER A 133 -22.45 -12.07 4.98
CA SER A 133 -21.14 -12.42 5.48
C SER A 133 -20.23 -11.21 5.44
N LEU A 134 -19.52 -10.97 6.54
CA LEU A 134 -18.49 -9.95 6.68
C LEU A 134 -17.15 -10.62 6.94
N LEU A 135 -16.19 -10.36 6.04
CA LEU A 135 -14.80 -10.76 6.20
C LEU A 135 -13.98 -9.51 6.60
N TYR A 136 -13.34 -9.56 7.76
CA TYR A 136 -12.57 -8.45 8.32
C TYR A 136 -11.28 -8.93 9.00
N PRO A 137 -10.22 -8.10 9.07
CA PRO A 137 -8.96 -8.49 9.69
C PRO A 137 -9.02 -8.37 11.22
N THR A 138 -8.26 -9.19 11.93
CA THR A 138 -8.08 -9.09 13.39
C THR A 138 -7.45 -7.74 13.80
N SER A 139 -6.66 -7.13 12.89
CA SER A 139 -6.13 -5.78 13.02
C SER A 139 -6.03 -5.11 11.66
N PHE A 140 -6.45 -3.86 11.56
CA PHE A 140 -6.33 -3.09 10.32
C PHE A 140 -4.89 -2.68 10.04
N SER A 141 -4.52 -2.63 8.75
CA SER A 141 -3.23 -2.08 8.31
C SER A 141 -3.05 -0.63 8.80
N GLU A 142 -1.85 -0.07 8.73
CA GLU A 142 -1.60 1.32 9.17
C GLU A 142 -2.29 2.36 8.28
N THR A 143 -2.51 2.05 7.01
CA THR A 143 -2.95 3.02 5.99
C THR A 143 -4.42 2.93 5.64
N VAL A 144 -5.06 1.77 5.82
CA VAL A 144 -6.45 1.52 5.39
C VAL A 144 -7.16 0.54 6.32
N ARG A 145 -8.46 0.74 6.51
CA ARG A 145 -9.38 -0.16 7.21
C ARG A 145 -10.24 -0.88 6.18
N LYS A 146 -9.85 -2.09 5.80
CA LYS A 146 -10.51 -2.82 4.72
C LYS A 146 -11.33 -3.99 5.25
N VAL A 147 -12.56 -4.13 4.76
CA VAL A 147 -13.46 -5.27 5.00
C VAL A 147 -14.11 -5.70 3.68
N ARG A 148 -14.65 -6.92 3.64
CA ARG A 148 -15.42 -7.43 2.51
C ARG A 148 -16.81 -7.84 2.96
N LEU A 149 -17.81 -7.51 2.14
CA LEU A 149 -19.22 -7.79 2.41
C LEU A 149 -19.83 -8.61 1.27
N ILE A 150 -20.58 -9.64 1.65
CA ILE A 150 -21.58 -10.31 0.81
C ILE A 150 -22.91 -10.19 1.56
N GLY A 151 -24.00 -9.82 0.87
CA GLY A 151 -25.29 -9.61 1.49
C GLY A 151 -25.52 -8.16 1.90
N GLU A 152 -26.15 -7.91 3.04
CA GLU A 152 -26.50 -6.57 3.50
C GLU A 152 -25.96 -6.27 4.89
N ALA A 153 -25.41 -5.07 5.04
CA ALA A 153 -24.94 -4.57 6.31
C ALA A 153 -25.13 -3.05 6.46
N PHE A 154 -25.41 -2.63 7.68
CA PHE A 154 -25.35 -1.25 8.11
C PHE A 154 -24.02 -0.99 8.83
N PHE A 155 -23.31 0.04 8.40
CA PHE A 155 -22.01 0.43 8.93
C PHE A 155 -22.12 1.73 9.71
N GLU A 156 -21.59 1.74 10.92
CA GLU A 156 -21.36 2.92 11.76
C GLU A 156 -19.85 3.06 11.93
N VAL A 157 -19.22 3.81 11.02
CA VAL A 157 -17.76 3.89 10.93
C VAL A 157 -17.24 5.02 11.81
N THR A 158 -16.31 4.68 12.70
CA THR A 158 -15.57 5.63 13.55
C THR A 158 -14.77 6.63 12.70
N PRO A 159 -14.93 7.96 12.92
CA PRO A 159 -14.22 8.97 12.16
C PRO A 159 -12.70 8.85 12.26
N ASN A 160 -12.01 8.75 11.12
CA ASN A 160 -10.56 8.83 11.01
C ASN A 160 -10.17 9.33 9.61
N PRO A 161 -9.92 10.66 9.44
CA PRO A 161 -9.55 11.25 8.15
C PRO A 161 -8.24 10.72 7.55
N ASN A 162 -7.32 10.25 8.39
CA ASN A 162 -6.01 9.79 7.95
C ASN A 162 -5.98 8.31 7.55
N LYS A 163 -7.05 7.55 7.84
CA LYS A 163 -7.11 6.12 7.60
C LYS A 163 -8.49 5.74 7.08
N PRO A 164 -8.71 5.77 5.76
CA PRO A 164 -10.00 5.49 5.17
C PRO A 164 -10.49 4.08 5.50
N PHE A 165 -11.82 3.94 5.61
CA PHE A 165 -12.51 2.66 5.76
C PHE A 165 -13.07 2.26 4.41
N VAL A 166 -12.75 1.05 3.95
CA VAL A 166 -13.11 0.55 2.63
C VAL A 166 -13.90 -0.73 2.76
N VAL A 167 -15.12 -0.73 2.24
CA VAL A 167 -15.94 -1.94 2.08
C VAL A 167 -15.85 -2.40 0.64
N GLU A 168 -15.32 -3.60 0.43
CA GLU A 168 -15.28 -4.27 -0.87
C GLU A 168 -16.49 -5.21 -0.98
N THR A 169 -17.21 -5.12 -2.07
CA THR A 169 -18.17 -6.11 -2.55
C THR A 169 -17.65 -6.71 -3.86
N GLU A 170 -18.38 -7.61 -4.48
CA GLU A 170 -17.95 -8.29 -5.70
C GLU A 170 -17.59 -7.32 -6.85
N GLN A 171 -18.34 -6.22 -7.01
CA GLN A 171 -18.23 -5.33 -8.18
C GLN A 171 -18.08 -3.85 -7.81
N LEU A 172 -18.08 -3.52 -6.51
CA LEU A 172 -18.12 -2.16 -6.04
C LEU A 172 -17.22 -1.98 -4.82
N SER A 173 -16.57 -0.84 -4.71
CA SER A 173 -15.80 -0.42 -3.54
C SER A 173 -16.39 0.86 -2.96
N THR A 174 -16.66 0.84 -1.65
CA THR A 174 -17.20 1.98 -0.89
C THR A 174 -16.17 2.47 0.09
N GLU A 175 -15.76 3.75 -0.01
CA GLU A 175 -14.74 4.37 0.81
C GLU A 175 -15.33 5.50 1.65
N VAL A 176 -15.05 5.50 2.96
CA VAL A 176 -15.53 6.50 3.91
C VAL A 176 -14.45 6.88 4.93
N LEU A 177 -14.63 8.06 5.58
CA LEU A 177 -13.71 8.53 6.64
C LEU A 177 -14.36 8.55 8.03
N GLY A 178 -15.70 8.42 8.12
CA GLY A 178 -16.48 8.45 9.35
C GLY A 178 -17.94 8.72 9.00
N THR A 179 -18.74 7.68 8.84
CA THR A 179 -19.99 7.73 8.09
C THR A 179 -20.90 6.62 8.57
N SER A 180 -22.23 6.87 8.57
CA SER A 180 -23.24 5.83 8.74
C SER A 180 -23.94 5.58 7.41
N PHE A 181 -23.92 4.33 6.92
CA PHE A 181 -24.45 3.95 5.61
C PHE A 181 -24.85 2.49 5.56
N ASN A 182 -25.74 2.15 4.62
CA ASN A 182 -26.16 0.79 4.33
C ASN A 182 -25.60 0.32 2.98
N ILE A 183 -25.17 -0.93 2.91
CA ILE A 183 -24.84 -1.61 1.65
C ILE A 183 -25.74 -2.84 1.52
N GLU A 184 -26.41 -2.97 0.40
CA GLU A 184 -27.15 -4.15 -0.03
C GLU A 184 -26.48 -4.74 -1.27
N ALA A 185 -25.79 -5.89 -1.12
CA ALA A 185 -24.95 -6.52 -2.14
C ALA A 185 -25.12 -8.05 -2.15
N TYR A 186 -26.36 -8.52 -2.22
CA TYR A 186 -26.66 -9.97 -2.36
C TYR A 186 -26.27 -10.48 -3.74
N ALA A 187 -25.66 -11.66 -3.81
CA ALA A 187 -25.20 -12.24 -5.06
C ALA A 187 -26.35 -12.46 -6.07
N ILE A 188 -27.53 -12.87 -5.57
CA ILE A 188 -28.72 -13.18 -6.39
C ILE A 188 -29.49 -11.93 -6.85
N GLN A 189 -29.25 -10.77 -6.27
CA GLN A 189 -29.92 -9.54 -6.66
C GLN A 189 -29.26 -8.90 -7.89
N GLU A 190 -30.07 -8.28 -8.74
CA GLU A 190 -29.63 -7.60 -9.95
C GLU A 190 -28.81 -6.33 -9.67
N ASN A 191 -29.01 -5.74 -8.50
CA ASN A 191 -28.44 -4.44 -8.13
C ASN A 191 -27.65 -4.54 -6.83
N ILE A 192 -26.58 -3.72 -6.74
CA ILE A 192 -25.92 -3.39 -5.49
C ILE A 192 -26.31 -1.96 -5.14
N LYS A 193 -26.75 -1.74 -3.90
CA LYS A 193 -27.19 -0.42 -3.43
C LYS A 193 -26.32 0.05 -2.26
N VAL A 194 -25.92 1.31 -2.30
CA VAL A 194 -25.21 1.99 -1.20
C VAL A 194 -26.04 3.21 -0.81
N THR A 195 -26.60 3.20 0.39
CA THR A 195 -27.49 4.27 0.90
C THR A 195 -26.78 5.02 2.00
N LEU A 196 -26.66 6.33 1.87
CA LEU A 196 -25.97 7.17 2.84
C LEU A 196 -26.95 7.77 3.86
N ALA A 197 -26.72 7.47 5.15
CA ALA A 197 -27.46 8.06 6.24
C ALA A 197 -26.80 9.35 6.75
N THR A 198 -25.51 9.32 7.09
CA THR A 198 -24.79 10.50 7.61
C THR A 198 -23.36 10.54 7.09
N GLY A 199 -22.81 11.73 6.90
CA GLY A 199 -21.43 11.93 6.49
C GLY A 199 -21.26 12.04 4.97
N LYS A 200 -20.25 11.34 4.41
CA LYS A 200 -19.94 11.32 2.98
C LYS A 200 -19.39 9.96 2.57
N VAL A 201 -19.87 9.44 1.45
CA VAL A 201 -19.44 8.16 0.89
C VAL A 201 -18.90 8.37 -0.51
N ARG A 202 -17.77 7.73 -0.80
CA ARG A 202 -17.22 7.59 -2.15
C ARG A 202 -17.46 6.17 -2.63
N VAL A 203 -18.18 6.03 -3.74
CA VAL A 203 -18.49 4.76 -4.38
C VAL A 203 -17.70 4.65 -5.67
N LYS A 204 -16.98 3.53 -5.88
CA LYS A 204 -16.20 3.25 -7.09
C LYS A 204 -16.69 1.96 -7.74
N ALA A 205 -17.05 2.02 -9.01
CA ALA A 205 -17.40 0.87 -9.83
C ALA A 205 -17.06 1.14 -11.30
N VAL A 206 -16.57 0.15 -12.02
CA VAL A 206 -16.34 0.18 -13.48
C VAL A 206 -15.55 1.41 -13.96
N GLY A 207 -14.54 1.84 -13.17
CA GLY A 207 -13.73 3.03 -13.51
C GLY A 207 -14.44 4.38 -13.29
N GLN A 208 -15.66 4.38 -12.76
CA GLN A 208 -16.41 5.58 -12.37
C GLN A 208 -16.34 5.77 -10.86
N GLU A 209 -16.45 7.03 -10.42
CA GLU A 209 -16.44 7.43 -9.02
C GLU A 209 -17.62 8.38 -8.76
N PHE A 210 -18.38 8.10 -7.69
CA PHE A 210 -19.50 8.90 -7.24
C PHE A 210 -19.32 9.28 -5.78
N ILE A 211 -19.70 10.49 -5.44
CA ILE A 211 -19.69 10.96 -4.05
C ILE A 211 -21.13 11.21 -3.63
N LEU A 212 -21.58 10.48 -2.60
CA LEU A 212 -22.93 10.62 -2.05
C LEU A 212 -22.96 11.64 -0.93
N ALA A 213 -24.04 12.43 -0.90
CA ALA A 213 -24.51 13.22 0.22
C ALA A 213 -25.58 12.46 1.02
N PRO A 214 -25.90 12.86 2.26
CA PRO A 214 -26.97 12.23 3.04
C PRO A 214 -28.29 12.19 2.26
N SER A 215 -29.05 11.10 2.42
CA SER A 215 -30.26 10.76 1.67
C SER A 215 -30.04 10.43 0.19
N GLU A 216 -28.80 10.27 -0.25
CA GLU A 216 -28.53 9.73 -1.57
C GLU A 216 -28.20 8.25 -1.53
N GLN A 217 -28.59 7.57 -2.60
CA GLN A 217 -28.31 6.16 -2.84
C GLN A 217 -27.63 5.99 -4.19
N ALA A 218 -26.51 5.27 -4.22
CA ALA A 218 -25.92 4.75 -5.45
C ALA A 218 -26.50 3.36 -5.75
N VAL A 219 -26.92 3.15 -6.99
CA VAL A 219 -27.44 1.87 -7.49
C VAL A 219 -26.57 1.40 -8.63
N TYR A 220 -25.89 0.29 -8.43
CA TYR A 220 -25.09 -0.40 -9.46
C TYR A 220 -25.91 -1.54 -10.06
N GLN A 221 -26.19 -1.47 -11.36
CA GLN A 221 -26.89 -2.51 -12.12
C GLN A 221 -25.89 -3.50 -12.66
N LYS A 222 -25.90 -4.73 -12.15
CA LYS A 222 -24.89 -5.75 -12.46
C LYS A 222 -24.90 -6.15 -13.95
N GLU A 223 -26.06 -6.34 -14.54
CA GLU A 223 -26.17 -6.74 -15.96
C GLU A 223 -25.66 -5.69 -16.92
N LYS A 224 -25.95 -4.41 -16.63
CA LYS A 224 -25.55 -3.29 -17.49
C LYS A 224 -24.17 -2.77 -17.18
N SER A 225 -23.61 -3.13 -16.03
CA SER A 225 -22.38 -2.53 -15.48
C SER A 225 -22.45 -1.01 -15.41
N GLU A 226 -23.61 -0.47 -15.04
CA GLU A 226 -23.91 0.96 -14.93
C GLU A 226 -24.20 1.33 -13.47
N ILE A 227 -23.80 2.54 -13.08
CA ILE A 227 -24.09 3.11 -11.77
C ILE A 227 -24.79 4.45 -11.93
N TYR A 228 -25.82 4.69 -11.14
CA TYR A 228 -26.49 5.98 -11.03
C TYR A 228 -26.80 6.33 -9.58
N THR A 229 -27.11 7.58 -9.32
CA THR A 229 -27.50 8.06 -7.99
C THR A 229 -28.93 8.56 -7.98
N GLN A 230 -29.61 8.42 -6.84
CA GLN A 230 -30.96 8.90 -6.62
C GLN A 230 -31.16 9.37 -5.18
N GLN A 231 -32.15 10.23 -4.95
CA GLN A 231 -32.61 10.62 -3.61
C GLN A 231 -33.55 9.56 -3.08
N VAL A 232 -33.41 9.22 -1.80
CA VAL A 232 -34.23 8.19 -1.16
C VAL A 232 -34.62 8.59 0.27
N ASP A 233 -35.68 8.02 0.78
CA ASP A 233 -35.93 7.96 2.22
C ASP A 233 -35.02 6.90 2.83
N VAL A 234 -34.03 7.33 3.62
CA VAL A 234 -33.04 6.48 4.23
C VAL A 234 -33.65 5.42 5.15
N SER A 235 -34.78 5.75 5.81
CA SER A 235 -35.44 4.84 6.75
C SER A 235 -35.83 3.52 6.10
N LEU A 236 -36.25 3.55 4.84
CA LEU A 236 -36.64 2.37 4.07
C LEU A 236 -35.50 1.36 3.91
N TYR A 237 -34.24 1.81 4.01
CA TYR A 237 -33.05 1.01 3.81
C TYR A 237 -32.24 0.74 5.08
N THR A 238 -32.59 1.40 6.19
CA THR A 238 -31.76 1.31 7.41
C THR A 238 -32.52 0.83 8.64
N ASP A 239 -33.85 0.97 8.68
CA ASP A 239 -34.65 0.70 9.87
C ASP A 239 -34.81 -0.78 10.19
N TRP A 240 -34.48 -1.66 9.22
CA TRP A 240 -34.44 -3.10 9.45
C TRP A 240 -33.56 -3.50 10.65
N LYS A 241 -32.46 -2.76 10.89
CA LYS A 241 -31.56 -2.97 12.04
C LYS A 241 -32.20 -2.74 13.40
N GLU A 242 -33.28 -1.97 13.42
CA GLU A 242 -34.10 -1.71 14.62
C GLU A 242 -35.32 -2.64 14.71
N GLY A 243 -35.44 -3.59 13.76
CA GLY A 243 -36.57 -4.50 13.70
C GLY A 243 -37.81 -3.87 13.07
N ILE A 244 -37.66 -2.89 12.20
CA ILE A 244 -38.75 -2.24 11.49
C ILE A 244 -38.77 -2.70 10.05
N LEU A 245 -39.95 -3.14 9.58
CA LEU A 245 -40.16 -3.60 8.22
C LEU A 245 -41.01 -2.57 7.47
N HIS A 246 -40.48 -2.00 6.39
CA HIS A 246 -41.18 -1.04 5.54
C HIS A 246 -41.56 -1.66 4.20
N PHE A 247 -42.80 -1.41 3.78
CA PHE A 247 -43.27 -1.60 2.41
C PHE A 247 -43.69 -0.24 1.85
N ASP A 248 -43.09 0.19 0.76
CA ASP A 248 -43.42 1.44 0.09
C ASP A 248 -43.73 1.18 -1.38
N GLY A 249 -45.03 1.02 -1.71
CA GLY A 249 -45.46 0.63 -3.03
C GLY A 249 -44.79 -0.67 -3.53
N SER A 250 -44.46 -1.57 -2.61
CA SER A 250 -43.72 -2.78 -2.91
C SER A 250 -44.63 -3.81 -3.61
N SER A 251 -44.17 -4.41 -4.70
CA SER A 251 -44.88 -5.53 -5.34
C SER A 251 -45.03 -6.71 -4.38
N LEU A 252 -46.04 -7.53 -4.54
CA LEU A 252 -46.26 -8.72 -3.69
C LEU A 252 -45.05 -9.68 -3.73
N ILE A 253 -44.33 -9.73 -4.85
CA ILE A 253 -43.09 -10.50 -4.96
C ILE A 253 -42.01 -9.90 -4.03
N ALA A 254 -41.86 -8.58 -4.02
CA ALA A 254 -40.90 -7.89 -3.15
C ALA A 254 -41.28 -8.03 -1.68
N VAL A 255 -42.56 -7.92 -1.35
CA VAL A 255 -43.12 -8.15 0.01
C VAL A 255 -42.82 -9.56 0.49
N ALA A 256 -43.04 -10.57 -0.33
CA ALA A 256 -42.73 -11.98 -0.01
C ALA A 256 -41.23 -12.15 0.28
N ALA A 257 -40.38 -11.62 -0.56
CA ALA A 257 -38.91 -11.69 -0.37
C ALA A 257 -38.44 -10.96 0.90
N GLN A 258 -39.03 -9.80 1.22
CA GLN A 258 -38.72 -9.06 2.45
C GLN A 258 -39.19 -9.79 3.71
N ILE A 259 -40.39 -10.39 3.71
CA ILE A 259 -40.90 -11.21 4.82
C ILE A 259 -39.97 -12.42 5.02
N GLU A 260 -39.61 -13.12 3.95
CA GLU A 260 -38.73 -14.26 4.00
C GLU A 260 -37.35 -13.89 4.58
N LYS A 261 -36.79 -12.77 4.15
CA LYS A 261 -35.50 -12.26 4.62
C LYS A 261 -35.55 -11.84 6.09
N PHE A 262 -36.63 -11.11 6.47
CA PHE A 262 -36.76 -10.52 7.80
C PHE A 262 -37.07 -11.53 8.90
N TYR A 263 -37.97 -12.49 8.61
CA TYR A 263 -38.39 -13.51 9.59
C TYR A 263 -37.67 -14.85 9.44
N GLY A 264 -36.91 -15.04 8.36
CA GLY A 264 -36.23 -16.31 8.08
C GLY A 264 -37.15 -17.45 7.69
N ILE A 265 -38.37 -17.12 7.29
CA ILE A 265 -39.45 -18.10 7.02
C ILE A 265 -39.75 -18.12 5.51
N PRO A 266 -39.68 -19.27 4.83
CA PRO A 266 -39.98 -19.36 3.40
C PRO A 266 -41.38 -18.84 3.06
N VAL A 267 -41.50 -18.07 1.98
CA VAL A 267 -42.77 -17.51 1.49
C VAL A 267 -43.11 -18.13 0.14
N GLN A 268 -44.26 -18.78 0.04
CA GLN A 268 -44.78 -19.36 -1.18
C GLN A 268 -45.94 -18.54 -1.74
N LEU A 269 -45.74 -17.95 -2.92
CA LEU A 269 -46.79 -17.23 -3.65
C LEU A 269 -47.60 -18.21 -4.52
N LYS A 270 -48.93 -18.26 -4.37
CA LYS A 270 -49.89 -18.93 -5.23
C LYS A 270 -50.94 -17.90 -5.72
N VAL A 271 -50.47 -16.77 -6.19
CA VAL A 271 -51.24 -15.66 -6.69
C VAL A 271 -50.87 -15.45 -8.15
N LYS A 272 -51.87 -15.30 -9.03
CA LYS A 272 -51.66 -14.89 -10.41
C LYS A 272 -51.33 -13.39 -10.42
N ASP A 273 -50.49 -12.95 -11.34
CA ASP A 273 -50.16 -11.55 -11.56
C ASP A 273 -49.64 -10.87 -10.29
N ALA A 274 -48.83 -11.55 -9.48
CA ALA A 274 -48.32 -11.07 -8.18
C ALA A 274 -47.51 -9.79 -8.31
N GLU A 275 -46.99 -9.45 -9.47
CA GLU A 275 -46.33 -8.19 -9.79
C GLU A 275 -47.25 -6.98 -9.81
N HIS A 276 -48.54 -7.15 -9.96
CA HIS A 276 -49.53 -6.07 -10.02
C HIS A 276 -50.19 -5.71 -8.66
N TYR A 277 -49.86 -6.46 -7.60
CA TYR A 277 -50.28 -6.14 -6.25
C TYR A 277 -49.22 -5.28 -5.56
N TYR A 278 -49.58 -4.06 -5.16
CA TYR A 278 -48.71 -3.13 -4.47
C TYR A 278 -49.14 -2.93 -3.02
N ILE A 279 -48.18 -2.98 -2.11
CA ILE A 279 -48.40 -2.92 -0.68
C ILE A 279 -47.55 -1.82 -0.08
N SER A 280 -48.15 -1.00 0.77
CA SER A 280 -47.45 0.00 1.61
C SER A 280 -47.85 -0.20 3.06
N GLY A 281 -46.89 -0.10 3.96
CA GLY A 281 -47.08 -0.24 5.40
C GLY A 281 -45.78 -0.28 6.17
N THR A 282 -45.87 0.06 7.46
CA THR A 282 -44.73 0.02 8.36
C THR A 282 -45.06 -0.84 9.57
N PHE A 283 -44.21 -1.80 9.89
CA PHE A 283 -44.35 -2.77 10.95
C PHE A 283 -43.17 -2.64 11.93
N VAL A 284 -43.45 -2.23 13.15
CA VAL A 284 -42.41 -1.93 14.15
C VAL A 284 -42.34 -3.06 15.17
N LYS A 285 -41.31 -3.90 15.06
CA LYS A 285 -41.03 -5.05 15.96
C LYS A 285 -42.25 -5.98 16.12
N GLU A 286 -43.05 -6.10 15.06
CA GLU A 286 -44.24 -6.94 15.09
C GLU A 286 -43.92 -8.41 14.82
N PRO A 287 -44.56 -9.35 15.53
CA PRO A 287 -44.49 -10.77 15.17
C PRO A 287 -45.06 -11.05 13.78
N LEU A 288 -44.58 -12.10 13.11
CA LEU A 288 -45.00 -12.45 11.76
C LEU A 288 -46.54 -12.59 11.63
N GLU A 289 -47.17 -13.21 12.60
CA GLU A 289 -48.63 -13.46 12.57
C GLU A 289 -49.40 -12.12 12.56
N VAL A 290 -48.92 -11.12 13.26
CA VAL A 290 -49.53 -9.77 13.30
C VAL A 290 -49.37 -9.08 11.95
N VAL A 291 -48.15 -9.16 11.36
CA VAL A 291 -47.89 -8.62 10.02
C VAL A 291 -48.77 -9.29 8.98
N LEU A 292 -48.86 -10.62 8.95
CA LEU A 292 -49.73 -11.34 8.01
C LEU A 292 -51.22 -10.96 8.15
N LYS A 293 -51.69 -10.80 9.39
CA LYS A 293 -53.05 -10.39 9.65
C LYS A 293 -53.31 -8.96 9.12
N GLN A 294 -52.40 -8.02 9.35
CA GLN A 294 -52.53 -6.64 8.86
C GLN A 294 -52.44 -6.61 7.32
N LEU A 295 -51.55 -7.36 6.70
CA LEU A 295 -51.45 -7.48 5.24
C LEU A 295 -52.75 -8.04 4.61
N SER A 296 -53.44 -8.96 5.28
CA SER A 296 -54.75 -9.50 4.85
C SER A 296 -55.87 -8.42 4.95
N PHE A 297 -55.69 -7.40 5.78
CA PHE A 297 -56.58 -6.23 5.86
C PHE A 297 -56.33 -5.21 4.78
N ILE A 298 -55.01 -4.98 4.48
CA ILE A 298 -54.58 -3.99 3.47
C ILE A 298 -55.02 -4.43 2.07
N ASN A 299 -55.02 -5.76 1.80
CA ASN A 299 -55.50 -6.31 0.53
C ASN A 299 -56.53 -7.41 0.77
N GLU A 300 -57.78 -7.05 0.59
CA GLU A 300 -58.93 -7.92 0.87
C GLU A 300 -59.00 -9.13 -0.08
N GLU A 301 -58.37 -9.11 -1.25
CA GLU A 301 -58.33 -10.18 -2.23
C GLU A 301 -57.32 -11.26 -1.88
N LEU A 302 -56.38 -10.97 -0.98
CA LEU A 302 -55.29 -11.86 -0.62
C LEU A 302 -55.46 -12.47 0.77
N MET A 303 -55.09 -13.70 0.91
CA MET A 303 -55.00 -14.43 2.15
C MET A 303 -53.54 -14.85 2.43
N TYR A 304 -53.09 -14.57 3.64
CA TYR A 304 -51.75 -14.85 4.14
C TYR A 304 -51.91 -15.86 5.27
N GLU A 305 -51.30 -17.04 5.13
CA GLU A 305 -51.39 -18.09 6.13
C GLU A 305 -49.99 -18.63 6.47
N TYR A 306 -49.76 -18.93 7.76
CA TYR A 306 -48.55 -19.62 8.20
C TYR A 306 -48.89 -21.13 8.36
N ILE A 307 -48.38 -21.95 7.47
CA ILE A 307 -48.68 -23.38 7.42
C ILE A 307 -47.42 -24.20 7.18
N GLY A 308 -47.15 -25.17 8.06
CA GLY A 308 -46.06 -26.12 7.85
C GLY A 308 -44.67 -25.44 7.81
N GLY A 309 -44.44 -24.40 8.59
CA GLY A 309 -43.13 -23.71 8.65
C GLY A 309 -42.88 -22.73 7.50
N LYS A 310 -43.90 -22.38 6.71
CA LYS A 310 -43.84 -21.44 5.60
C LYS A 310 -45.03 -20.49 5.58
N VAL A 311 -44.87 -19.34 5.03
CA VAL A 311 -45.98 -18.44 4.69
C VAL A 311 -46.54 -18.83 3.32
N LEU A 312 -47.86 -19.00 3.22
CA LEU A 312 -48.57 -19.20 1.98
C LEU A 312 -49.42 -17.99 1.68
N ILE A 313 -49.24 -17.42 0.48
CA ILE A 313 -50.06 -16.27 0.02
C ILE A 313 -50.93 -16.75 -1.17
N THR A 314 -52.25 -16.59 -1.05
CA THR A 314 -53.21 -17.08 -2.05
C THR A 314 -54.32 -16.02 -2.26
N HIS A 315 -55.13 -16.18 -3.31
CA HIS A 315 -56.40 -15.44 -3.42
C HIS A 315 -57.40 -15.96 -2.40
N LYS A 316 -58.16 -15.05 -1.80
CA LYS A 316 -59.37 -15.40 -1.06
C LYS A 316 -60.38 -16.04 -2.05
N LYS A 317 -61.02 -17.11 -1.63
CA LYS A 317 -62.08 -17.75 -2.40
C LYS A 317 -63.38 -16.97 -2.32
#